data_074c7560a6b7c70b9cfbf81617d506c6
#
_entry.id   074c7560a6b7c70b9cfbf81617d506c6
#
_cell.length_a   1.000
_cell.length_b   1.000
_cell.length_c   1.000
_cell.angle_alpha   90.00
_cell.angle_beta   90.00
_cell.angle_gamma   90.00
#
_symmetry.space_group_name_H-M   'P 1'
#
loop_
_entity.id
_entity.type
_entity.pdbx_description
1 polymer ?
#
loop_
_entity_poly.entity_id
_entity_poly.type
_entity_poly.pdbx_seq_one_letter_code
_entity_poly.pdbx_strand_id
1 'polypeptide(L)'
;MVETKIKTKDRVLSALAKQVGSYVSGDQLATELAISRESVWKAIKSLQKDGHRIVSKKKMGYAYLFSDHVDAKVAENYLNALSHGKQRFDTIRVFDEIGSTQTFAKDYLAKNPSPYPSIFTARTMGAGYGRRGRAFFAPKDHGLYISLSLPIDAKKELIPSLLTTSAADVIANVLEDSFPGLDVKLKWVNDLIVKRHKVGGIITEAVFDMEQHQYNALVLGFFVNVLPAAYPEEISQKAGSVLENSDVEVDWNFLLARLTLALIDMNEHYQDGSYLADYRKRSLLIGQLVAIQVGQEIVKGKVTGVSDKAGLELELEDGEKKTLYAGEVTKVKLYENLNL
;
A
#
# COMPACT_ATOMS: atom_id res chain seq x y z
N MET A 1 -4.47 -17.95 -29.17
CA MET A 1 -4.66 -16.79 -28.27
C MET A 1 -5.82 -15.96 -28.81
N VAL A 2 -6.93 -15.85 -28.07
CA VAL A 2 -8.04 -14.99 -28.47
C VAL A 2 -7.62 -13.56 -28.11
N GLU A 3 -7.32 -12.71 -29.10
CA GLU A 3 -7.14 -11.28 -28.88
C GLU A 3 -8.43 -10.71 -28.28
N THR A 4 -8.42 -10.44 -27.01
CA THR A 4 -9.54 -9.79 -26.32
C THR A 4 -9.59 -8.35 -26.82
N LYS A 5 -10.50 -8.06 -27.75
CA LYS A 5 -10.68 -6.73 -28.34
C LYS A 5 -10.91 -5.70 -27.22
N ILE A 6 -9.94 -4.80 -27.00
CA ILE A 6 -10.02 -3.77 -25.97
C ILE A 6 -11.30 -2.95 -26.19
N LYS A 7 -12.13 -2.82 -25.15
CA LYS A 7 -13.40 -2.09 -25.23
C LYS A 7 -13.17 -0.62 -25.57
N THR A 8 -14.06 -0.02 -26.34
CA THR A 8 -14.00 1.41 -26.70
C THR A 8 -13.90 2.31 -25.46
N LYS A 9 -14.61 1.97 -24.39
CA LYS A 9 -14.57 2.67 -23.10
C LYS A 9 -13.14 2.72 -22.53
N ASP A 10 -12.44 1.60 -22.51
CA ASP A 10 -11.09 1.48 -21.93
C ASP A 10 -10.06 2.25 -22.79
N ARG A 11 -10.25 2.29 -24.12
CA ARG A 11 -9.42 3.10 -25.03
C ARG A 11 -9.59 4.59 -24.78
N VAL A 12 -10.84 5.06 -24.59
CA VAL A 12 -11.15 6.46 -24.27
C VAL A 12 -10.59 6.82 -22.90
N LEU A 13 -10.73 5.95 -21.88
CA LEU A 13 -10.15 6.15 -20.55
C LEU A 13 -8.63 6.29 -20.63
N SER A 14 -7.96 5.37 -21.31
CA SER A 14 -6.50 5.41 -21.46
C SER A 14 -6.01 6.68 -22.15
N ALA A 15 -6.72 7.17 -23.17
CA ALA A 15 -6.36 8.40 -23.86
C ALA A 15 -6.51 9.63 -22.94
N LEU A 16 -7.61 9.72 -22.18
CA LEU A 16 -7.86 10.82 -21.25
C LEU A 16 -6.92 10.80 -20.04
N ALA A 17 -6.68 9.63 -19.46
CA ALA A 17 -5.86 9.48 -18.27
C ALA A 17 -4.35 9.68 -18.50
N LYS A 18 -3.89 9.69 -19.75
CA LYS A 18 -2.51 10.10 -20.10
C LYS A 18 -2.23 11.58 -19.84
N GLN A 19 -3.26 12.40 -19.78
CA GLN A 19 -3.18 13.86 -19.68
C GLN A 19 -4.14 14.39 -18.61
N VAL A 20 -3.99 13.88 -17.37
CA VAL A 20 -4.83 14.28 -16.23
C VAL A 20 -4.87 15.81 -16.11
N GLY A 21 -6.08 16.38 -15.92
CA GLY A 21 -6.31 17.81 -15.80
C GLY A 21 -6.31 18.58 -17.14
N SER A 22 -5.87 17.97 -18.23
CA SER A 22 -5.80 18.62 -19.56
C SER A 22 -7.06 18.35 -20.38
N TYR A 23 -7.54 19.38 -21.09
CA TYR A 23 -8.71 19.25 -21.96
C TYR A 23 -8.34 18.67 -23.32
N VAL A 24 -9.05 17.64 -23.75
CA VAL A 24 -8.94 17.01 -25.07
C VAL A 24 -10.29 17.10 -25.77
N SER A 25 -10.30 17.59 -27.04
CA SER A 25 -11.55 17.71 -27.78
C SER A 25 -12.13 16.33 -28.15
N GLY A 26 -13.46 16.25 -28.25
CA GLY A 26 -14.12 15.00 -28.68
C GLY A 26 -13.74 14.62 -30.12
N ASP A 27 -13.38 15.58 -30.98
CA ASP A 27 -12.89 15.33 -32.33
C ASP A 27 -11.50 14.72 -32.33
N GLN A 28 -10.62 15.26 -31.51
CA GLN A 28 -9.26 14.72 -31.33
C GLN A 28 -9.29 13.27 -30.83
N LEU A 29 -10.10 12.99 -29.82
CA LEU A 29 -10.29 11.61 -29.31
C LEU A 29 -10.87 10.68 -30.37
N ALA A 30 -11.86 11.15 -31.14
CA ALA A 30 -12.49 10.39 -32.21
C ALA A 30 -11.47 10.02 -33.32
N THR A 31 -10.64 10.99 -33.71
CA THR A 31 -9.59 10.79 -34.71
C THR A 31 -8.49 9.88 -34.22
N GLU A 32 -7.93 10.15 -33.02
CA GLU A 32 -6.84 9.35 -32.42
C GLU A 32 -7.24 7.88 -32.24
N LEU A 33 -8.48 7.65 -31.81
CA LEU A 33 -8.99 6.31 -31.52
C LEU A 33 -9.68 5.65 -32.72
N ALA A 34 -9.78 6.31 -33.86
CA ALA A 34 -10.51 5.85 -35.05
C ALA A 34 -11.94 5.36 -34.71
N ILE A 35 -12.71 6.19 -33.98
CA ILE A 35 -14.12 5.94 -33.61
C ILE A 35 -14.98 7.19 -33.88
N SER A 36 -16.31 7.05 -33.83
CA SER A 36 -17.21 8.17 -33.98
C SER A 36 -17.24 9.09 -32.74
N ARG A 37 -17.55 10.38 -32.92
CA ARG A 37 -17.80 11.33 -31.81
C ARG A 37 -18.88 10.81 -30.85
N GLU A 38 -19.92 10.18 -31.39
CA GLU A 38 -20.99 9.58 -30.59
C GLU A 38 -20.46 8.44 -29.70
N SER A 39 -19.55 7.61 -30.23
CA SER A 39 -18.88 6.57 -29.46
C SER A 39 -18.02 7.14 -28.34
N VAL A 40 -17.30 8.25 -28.58
CA VAL A 40 -16.55 8.98 -27.54
C VAL A 40 -17.50 9.46 -26.45
N TRP A 41 -18.59 10.13 -26.82
CA TRP A 41 -19.58 10.64 -25.87
C TRP A 41 -20.21 9.52 -25.03
N LYS A 42 -20.63 8.41 -25.65
CA LYS A 42 -21.18 7.24 -24.95
C LYS A 42 -20.17 6.63 -23.96
N ALA A 43 -18.91 6.51 -24.39
CA ALA A 43 -17.84 6.02 -23.53
C ALA A 43 -17.63 6.93 -22.31
N ILE A 44 -17.56 8.25 -22.49
CA ILE A 44 -17.40 9.21 -21.41
C ILE A 44 -18.58 9.15 -20.43
N LYS A 45 -19.82 9.06 -20.93
CA LYS A 45 -21.00 8.91 -20.07
C LYS A 45 -20.96 7.62 -19.25
N SER A 46 -20.51 6.51 -19.87
CA SER A 46 -20.30 5.26 -19.14
C SER A 46 -19.22 5.39 -18.07
N LEU A 47 -18.07 5.99 -18.39
CA LEU A 47 -16.97 6.20 -17.43
C LEU A 47 -17.41 7.07 -16.26
N GLN A 48 -18.16 8.16 -16.52
CA GLN A 48 -18.74 9.01 -15.47
C GLN A 48 -19.67 8.21 -14.53
N LYS A 49 -20.49 7.31 -15.10
CA LYS A 49 -21.36 6.41 -14.31
C LYS A 49 -20.56 5.40 -13.49
N ASP A 50 -19.41 5.00 -14.00
CA ASP A 50 -18.53 4.03 -13.32
C ASP A 50 -17.58 4.70 -12.30
N GLY A 51 -17.80 6.00 -11.94
CA GLY A 51 -17.05 6.69 -10.89
C GLY A 51 -15.84 7.51 -11.37
N HIS A 52 -15.61 7.58 -12.69
CA HIS A 52 -14.54 8.44 -13.23
C HIS A 52 -14.97 9.90 -13.29
N ARG A 53 -14.22 10.78 -12.66
CA ARG A 53 -14.45 12.22 -12.66
C ARG A 53 -13.90 12.83 -13.96
N ILE A 54 -14.79 12.93 -14.96
CA ILE A 54 -14.49 13.55 -16.25
C ILE A 54 -15.35 14.81 -16.37
N VAL A 55 -14.71 15.96 -16.52
CA VAL A 55 -15.37 17.24 -16.71
C VAL A 55 -15.40 17.62 -18.17
N SER A 56 -16.41 18.39 -18.58
CA SER A 56 -16.53 18.93 -19.93
C SER A 56 -16.56 20.45 -19.91
N LYS A 57 -15.88 21.09 -20.87
CA LYS A 57 -15.92 22.54 -21.06
C LYS A 57 -16.19 22.86 -22.52
N LYS A 58 -17.15 23.74 -22.75
CA LYS A 58 -17.55 24.17 -24.10
C LYS A 58 -16.33 24.64 -24.90
N LYS A 59 -16.18 24.18 -26.12
CA LYS A 59 -15.07 24.43 -27.04
C LYS A 59 -13.70 23.86 -26.64
N MET A 60 -13.53 23.34 -25.46
CA MET A 60 -12.28 22.72 -25.02
C MET A 60 -12.32 21.18 -25.03
N GLY A 61 -13.48 20.59 -24.77
CA GLY A 61 -13.64 19.14 -24.74
C GLY A 61 -13.78 18.58 -23.34
N TYR A 62 -13.06 17.48 -23.07
CA TYR A 62 -13.15 16.68 -21.85
C TYR A 62 -11.79 16.64 -21.14
N ALA A 63 -11.80 16.72 -19.81
CA ALA A 63 -10.61 16.50 -19.00
C ALA A 63 -10.90 15.43 -17.95
N TYR A 64 -10.01 14.47 -17.83
CA TYR A 64 -10.00 13.48 -16.75
C TYR A 64 -9.39 14.11 -15.51
N LEU A 65 -10.00 13.93 -14.34
CA LEU A 65 -9.49 14.44 -13.07
C LEU A 65 -8.96 13.28 -12.19
N PHE A 66 -9.85 12.38 -11.80
CA PHE A 66 -9.55 11.20 -10.98
C PHE A 66 -10.69 10.17 -11.08
N SER A 67 -10.63 9.07 -10.33
CA SER A 67 -11.76 8.17 -10.09
C SER A 67 -11.98 7.96 -8.59
N ASP A 68 -13.21 7.61 -8.22
CA ASP A 68 -13.61 7.33 -6.84
C ASP A 68 -13.12 5.96 -6.33
N HIS A 69 -12.39 5.23 -7.16
CA HIS A 69 -11.81 3.92 -6.86
C HIS A 69 -10.52 3.67 -7.65
N VAL A 70 -9.82 2.60 -7.28
CA VAL A 70 -8.65 2.16 -8.05
C VAL A 70 -9.09 1.51 -9.36
N ASP A 71 -8.55 2.02 -10.48
CA ASP A 71 -8.71 1.49 -11.83
C ASP A 71 -7.37 1.06 -12.41
N ALA A 72 -7.28 -0.16 -12.95
CA ALA A 72 -6.03 -0.72 -13.44
C ALA A 72 -5.37 0.12 -14.54
N LYS A 73 -6.16 0.69 -15.47
CA LYS A 73 -5.62 1.48 -16.59
C LYS A 73 -5.13 2.85 -16.13
N VAL A 74 -5.85 3.47 -15.21
CA VAL A 74 -5.44 4.76 -14.65
C VAL A 74 -4.19 4.59 -13.79
N ALA A 75 -4.16 3.58 -12.93
CA ALA A 75 -3.00 3.29 -12.11
C ALA A 75 -1.76 2.95 -12.96
N GLU A 76 -1.91 2.12 -14.01
CA GLU A 76 -0.85 1.81 -14.96
C GLU A 76 -0.30 3.07 -15.65
N ASN A 77 -1.17 4.01 -16.05
CA ASN A 77 -0.75 5.28 -16.65
C ASN A 77 0.08 6.13 -15.68
N TYR A 78 -0.34 6.25 -14.40
CA TYR A 78 0.43 6.96 -13.39
C TYR A 78 1.77 6.27 -13.09
N LEU A 79 1.79 4.95 -12.95
CA LEU A 79 3.01 4.18 -12.75
C LEU A 79 4.01 4.42 -13.89
N ASN A 80 3.56 4.35 -15.13
CA ASN A 80 4.41 4.58 -16.30
C ASN A 80 4.91 6.04 -16.38
N ALA A 81 4.03 7.01 -16.11
CA ALA A 81 4.39 8.43 -16.13
C ALA A 81 5.45 8.75 -15.05
N LEU A 82 5.25 8.29 -13.83
CA LEU A 82 6.17 8.50 -12.71
C LEU A 82 7.48 7.71 -12.86
N SER A 83 7.46 6.60 -13.62
CA SER A 83 8.67 5.82 -13.94
C SER A 83 9.53 6.43 -15.04
N HIS A 84 9.12 7.57 -15.61
CA HIS A 84 9.85 8.27 -16.69
C HIS A 84 10.21 7.33 -17.87
N GLY A 85 9.30 6.42 -18.23
CA GLY A 85 9.46 5.48 -19.34
C GLY A 85 10.38 4.28 -19.05
N LYS A 86 10.87 4.13 -17.82
CA LYS A 86 11.62 2.92 -17.40
C LYS A 86 10.63 1.83 -17.00
N GLN A 87 10.94 0.58 -17.34
CA GLN A 87 10.19 -0.56 -16.84
C GLN A 87 10.52 -0.78 -15.36
N ARG A 88 9.55 -0.52 -14.48
CA ARG A 88 9.70 -0.63 -13.01
C ARG A 88 8.83 -1.73 -12.41
N PHE A 89 7.87 -2.25 -13.16
CA PHE A 89 6.95 -3.30 -12.74
C PHE A 89 6.60 -4.21 -13.92
N ASP A 90 6.14 -5.41 -13.63
CA ASP A 90 5.70 -6.41 -14.61
C ASP A 90 4.21 -6.24 -14.93
N THR A 91 3.37 -6.29 -13.91
CA THR A 91 1.92 -6.20 -14.05
C THR A 91 1.27 -5.48 -12.89
N ILE A 92 0.10 -4.89 -13.15
CA ILE A 92 -0.84 -4.44 -12.15
C ILE A 92 -2.19 -5.13 -12.35
N ARG A 93 -2.73 -5.70 -11.28
CA ARG A 93 -4.08 -6.29 -11.27
C ARG A 93 -4.92 -5.67 -10.17
N VAL A 94 -6.09 -5.21 -10.55
CA VAL A 94 -7.09 -4.60 -9.66
C VAL A 94 -8.31 -5.50 -9.64
N PHE A 95 -8.76 -5.86 -8.45
CA PHE A 95 -9.94 -6.70 -8.22
C PHE A 95 -11.04 -5.86 -7.57
N ASP A 96 -12.27 -6.01 -8.05
CA ASP A 96 -13.43 -5.44 -7.33
C ASP A 96 -13.57 -6.09 -5.96
N GLU A 97 -13.43 -7.41 -5.92
CA GLU A 97 -13.44 -8.23 -4.71
C GLU A 97 -12.54 -9.44 -4.89
N ILE A 98 -11.80 -9.82 -3.86
CA ILE A 98 -11.00 -11.04 -3.81
C ILE A 98 -10.94 -11.56 -2.38
N GLY A 99 -10.62 -12.85 -2.19
CA GLY A 99 -10.36 -13.39 -0.85
C GLY A 99 -9.19 -12.68 -0.18
N SER A 100 -8.02 -12.70 -0.82
CA SER A 100 -6.80 -12.04 -0.32
C SER A 100 -5.86 -11.72 -1.48
N THR A 101 -5.42 -10.47 -1.58
CA THR A 101 -4.38 -10.05 -2.54
C THR A 101 -3.05 -10.75 -2.24
N GLN A 102 -2.75 -11.00 -0.96
CA GLN A 102 -1.52 -11.66 -0.51
C GLN A 102 -1.47 -13.12 -0.96
N THR A 103 -2.56 -13.87 -0.77
CA THR A 103 -2.66 -15.26 -1.26
C THR A 103 -2.56 -15.29 -2.77
N PHE A 104 -3.31 -14.42 -3.47
CA PHE A 104 -3.26 -14.32 -4.91
C PHE A 104 -1.84 -14.03 -5.43
N ALA A 105 -1.14 -13.09 -4.80
CA ALA A 105 0.23 -12.74 -5.18
C ALA A 105 1.18 -13.94 -5.11
N LYS A 106 1.12 -14.70 -4.02
CA LYS A 106 1.95 -15.91 -3.84
C LYS A 106 1.64 -16.97 -4.91
N ASP A 107 0.36 -17.24 -5.15
CA ASP A 107 -0.08 -18.21 -6.16
C ASP A 107 0.27 -17.79 -7.59
N TYR A 108 0.22 -16.47 -7.86
CA TYR A 108 0.60 -15.91 -9.15
C TYR A 108 2.09 -16.05 -9.42
N LEU A 109 2.93 -15.68 -8.44
CA LEU A 109 4.38 -15.73 -8.56
C LEU A 109 4.92 -17.15 -8.75
N ALA A 110 4.31 -18.14 -8.11
CA ALA A 110 4.67 -19.53 -8.29
C ALA A 110 4.52 -20.00 -9.74
N LYS A 111 3.66 -19.35 -10.53
CA LYS A 111 3.37 -19.71 -11.94
C LYS A 111 3.95 -18.71 -12.94
N ASN A 112 4.29 -17.52 -12.50
CA ASN A 112 4.72 -16.42 -13.36
C ASN A 112 5.93 -15.72 -12.72
N PRO A 113 7.09 -16.35 -12.69
CA PRO A 113 8.30 -15.72 -12.17
C PRO A 113 8.67 -14.50 -13.04
N SER A 114 9.00 -13.39 -12.41
CA SER A 114 9.39 -12.16 -13.10
C SER A 114 10.53 -11.47 -12.33
N PRO A 115 11.51 -10.88 -13.02
CA PRO A 115 12.54 -10.06 -12.41
C PRO A 115 12.00 -8.68 -11.98
N TYR A 116 10.78 -8.33 -12.38
CA TYR A 116 10.15 -7.06 -12.05
C TYR A 116 9.03 -7.25 -11.03
N PRO A 117 8.81 -6.28 -10.15
CA PRO A 117 7.69 -6.26 -9.22
C PRO A 117 6.33 -6.40 -9.91
N SER A 118 5.40 -7.11 -9.27
CA SER A 118 4.00 -7.19 -9.67
C SER A 118 3.10 -6.64 -8.58
N ILE A 119 2.06 -5.92 -8.97
CA ILE A 119 1.17 -5.15 -8.08
C ILE A 119 -0.22 -5.79 -8.11
N PHE A 120 -0.71 -6.19 -6.94
CA PHE A 120 -2.05 -6.77 -6.77
C PHE A 120 -2.81 -5.94 -5.74
N THR A 121 -3.95 -5.41 -6.12
CA THR A 121 -4.79 -4.60 -5.25
C THR A 121 -6.26 -4.95 -5.41
N ALA A 122 -7.05 -4.70 -4.39
CA ALA A 122 -8.49 -4.95 -4.39
C ALA A 122 -9.24 -3.78 -3.75
N ARG A 123 -10.48 -3.55 -4.20
CA ARG A 123 -11.39 -2.58 -3.59
C ARG A 123 -11.95 -3.08 -2.25
N THR A 124 -12.07 -4.41 -2.11
CA THR A 124 -12.41 -5.09 -0.85
C THR A 124 -11.85 -6.51 -0.83
N MET A 125 -11.66 -7.07 0.38
CA MET A 125 -11.19 -8.44 0.59
C MET A 125 -12.08 -9.18 1.57
N GLY A 126 -12.50 -10.41 1.19
CA GLY A 126 -13.37 -11.26 2.03
C GLY A 126 -12.61 -12.14 3.04
N ALA A 127 -11.32 -12.40 2.79
CA ALA A 127 -10.46 -13.24 3.64
C ALA A 127 -9.05 -12.63 3.80
N GLY A 128 -8.99 -11.30 3.90
CA GLY A 128 -7.76 -10.59 4.19
C GLY A 128 -7.18 -11.01 5.55
N TYR A 129 -5.86 -11.10 5.65
CA TYR A 129 -5.19 -11.45 6.89
C TYR A 129 -3.94 -10.62 7.13
N GLY A 130 -3.62 -10.42 8.39
CA GLY A 130 -2.40 -9.81 8.88
C GLY A 130 -1.45 -10.83 9.49
N ARG A 131 -0.45 -10.35 10.22
CA ARG A 131 0.52 -11.20 10.92
C ARG A 131 -0.19 -12.20 11.83
N ARG A 132 0.37 -13.43 11.91
CA ARG A 132 -0.18 -14.55 12.68
C ARG A 132 -1.60 -14.96 12.29
N GLY A 133 -2.01 -14.73 11.03
CA GLY A 133 -3.32 -15.12 10.51
C GLY A 133 -4.51 -14.34 11.08
N ARG A 134 -4.28 -13.17 11.69
CA ARG A 134 -5.38 -12.34 12.21
C ARG A 134 -6.25 -11.85 11.08
N ALA A 135 -7.55 -11.98 11.22
CA ALA A 135 -8.51 -11.43 10.27
C ALA A 135 -8.29 -9.92 10.09
N PHE A 136 -8.38 -9.48 8.85
CA PHE A 136 -8.27 -8.09 8.46
C PHE A 136 -9.56 -7.64 7.78
N PHE A 137 -10.12 -6.53 8.25
CA PHE A 137 -11.33 -5.93 7.69
C PHE A 137 -10.94 -4.89 6.62
N ALA A 138 -11.37 -5.13 5.39
CA ALA A 138 -11.07 -4.32 4.22
C ALA A 138 -12.35 -3.73 3.61
N PRO A 139 -12.90 -2.62 4.16
CA PRO A 139 -14.12 -2.01 3.66
C PRO A 139 -13.92 -1.48 2.24
N LYS A 140 -14.94 -1.69 1.38
CA LYS A 140 -14.86 -1.34 -0.03
C LYS A 140 -14.66 0.16 -0.23
N ASP A 141 -13.64 0.51 -1.03
CA ASP A 141 -13.31 1.89 -1.44
C ASP A 141 -12.98 2.87 -0.29
N HIS A 142 -12.59 2.36 0.88
CA HIS A 142 -12.17 3.20 2.01
C HIS A 142 -10.67 3.18 2.24
N GLY A 143 -9.94 2.32 1.54
CA GLY A 143 -8.50 2.17 1.69
C GLY A 143 -7.82 1.54 0.48
N LEU A 144 -6.51 1.48 0.56
CA LEU A 144 -5.67 0.73 -0.37
C LEU A 144 -5.23 -0.59 0.28
N TYR A 145 -5.50 -1.70 -0.37
CA TYR A 145 -5.19 -3.06 0.06
C TYR A 145 -4.31 -3.70 -0.99
N ILE A 146 -3.00 -3.68 -0.77
CA ILE A 146 -2.02 -3.94 -1.81
C ILE A 146 -1.10 -5.09 -1.39
N SER A 147 -0.79 -5.98 -2.33
CA SER A 147 0.32 -6.91 -2.24
C SER A 147 1.27 -6.64 -3.40
N LEU A 148 2.49 -6.28 -3.05
CA LEU A 148 3.57 -5.97 -3.98
C LEU A 148 4.57 -7.12 -3.96
N SER A 149 4.78 -7.77 -5.10
CA SER A 149 5.88 -8.72 -5.20
C SER A 149 7.19 -7.96 -5.41
N LEU A 150 8.21 -8.34 -4.67
CA LEU A 150 9.54 -7.75 -4.78
C LEU A 150 10.54 -8.86 -5.14
N PRO A 151 11.40 -8.66 -6.15
CA PRO A 151 12.46 -9.61 -6.45
C PRO A 151 13.45 -9.68 -5.29
N ILE A 152 13.99 -10.86 -5.03
CA ILE A 152 15.05 -11.09 -4.05
C ILE A 152 16.39 -11.10 -4.81
N ASP A 153 17.34 -10.30 -4.33
CA ASP A 153 18.73 -10.47 -4.73
C ASP A 153 19.34 -11.59 -3.89
N ALA A 154 19.53 -12.77 -4.49
CA ALA A 154 20.11 -13.94 -3.80
C ALA A 154 21.51 -13.71 -3.24
N LYS A 155 22.20 -12.63 -3.63
CA LYS A 155 23.53 -12.26 -3.12
C LYS A 155 23.47 -11.43 -1.85
N LYS A 156 22.28 -10.92 -1.49
CA LYS A 156 22.07 -10.08 -0.31
C LYS A 156 21.35 -10.86 0.78
N GLU A 157 21.78 -10.67 2.02
CA GLU A 157 21.08 -11.23 3.19
C GLU A 157 19.70 -10.58 3.31
N LEU A 158 18.65 -11.40 3.40
CA LEU A 158 17.31 -10.90 3.71
C LEU A 158 17.20 -10.59 5.20
N ILE A 159 16.94 -9.32 5.54
CA ILE A 159 16.74 -8.87 6.93
C ILE A 159 15.28 -8.38 7.06
N PRO A 160 14.36 -9.27 7.51
CA PRO A 160 12.91 -8.96 7.52
C PRO A 160 12.53 -7.77 8.40
N SER A 161 13.27 -7.53 9.49
CA SER A 161 13.05 -6.37 10.37
C SER A 161 13.34 -5.05 9.65
N LEU A 162 14.47 -4.95 8.94
CA LEU A 162 14.81 -3.77 8.13
C LEU A 162 13.80 -3.56 7.01
N LEU A 163 13.43 -4.60 6.28
CA LEU A 163 12.47 -4.50 5.19
C LEU A 163 11.11 -3.98 5.68
N THR A 164 10.58 -4.55 6.77
CA THR A 164 9.26 -4.17 7.28
C THR A 164 9.25 -2.75 7.85
N THR A 165 10.29 -2.37 8.58
CA THR A 165 10.37 -1.02 9.18
C THR A 165 10.68 0.04 8.14
N SER A 166 11.48 -0.26 7.12
CA SER A 166 11.72 0.63 5.98
C SER A 166 10.43 0.86 5.18
N ALA A 167 9.68 -0.20 4.92
CA ALA A 167 8.38 -0.07 4.25
C ALA A 167 7.41 0.81 5.06
N ALA A 168 7.39 0.68 6.39
CA ALA A 168 6.55 1.51 7.25
C ALA A 168 6.94 3.00 7.16
N ASP A 169 8.23 3.30 7.17
CA ASP A 169 8.73 4.67 7.06
C ASP A 169 8.44 5.28 5.70
N VAL A 170 8.67 4.52 4.62
CA VAL A 170 8.36 4.95 3.25
C VAL A 170 6.87 5.24 3.07
N ILE A 171 6.00 4.37 3.56
CA ILE A 171 4.54 4.59 3.49
C ILE A 171 4.17 5.84 4.28
N ALA A 172 4.73 6.04 5.50
CA ALA A 172 4.49 7.22 6.31
C ALA A 172 4.88 8.51 5.56
N ASN A 173 6.06 8.54 4.95
CA ASN A 173 6.55 9.69 4.16
C ASN A 173 5.62 10.00 2.99
N VAL A 174 5.21 8.99 2.20
CA VAL A 174 4.30 9.19 1.06
C VAL A 174 2.94 9.71 1.52
N LEU A 175 2.44 9.24 2.66
CA LEU A 175 1.15 9.71 3.20
C LEU A 175 1.23 11.15 3.67
N GLU A 176 2.28 11.54 4.40
CA GLU A 176 2.47 12.93 4.86
C GLU A 176 2.65 13.90 3.69
N ASP A 177 3.38 13.50 2.66
CA ASP A 177 3.51 14.28 1.42
C ASP A 177 2.19 14.40 0.66
N SER A 178 1.33 13.38 0.72
CA SER A 178 0.05 13.37 0.00
C SER A 178 -1.05 14.13 0.75
N PHE A 179 -0.95 14.20 2.08
CA PHE A 179 -1.96 14.80 2.96
C PHE A 179 -1.30 15.81 3.92
N PRO A 180 -1.15 17.08 3.52
CA PRO A 180 -0.48 18.09 4.33
C PRO A 180 -1.05 18.23 5.75
N GLY A 181 -0.18 18.25 6.74
CA GLY A 181 -0.55 18.31 8.15
C GLY A 181 -0.80 16.97 8.82
N LEU A 182 -0.67 15.87 8.07
CA LEU A 182 -0.71 14.53 8.64
C LEU A 182 0.58 14.25 9.44
N ASP A 183 0.45 13.63 10.62
CA ASP A 183 1.55 13.15 11.46
C ASP A 183 1.40 11.65 11.66
N VAL A 184 2.20 10.87 10.93
CA VAL A 184 2.17 9.40 10.98
C VAL A 184 3.21 8.92 11.97
N LYS A 185 2.77 8.26 13.02
CA LYS A 185 3.63 7.56 13.98
C LYS A 185 3.74 6.08 13.63
N LEU A 186 4.83 5.47 14.06
CA LEU A 186 5.12 4.06 13.80
C LEU A 186 5.13 3.28 15.11
N LYS A 187 4.37 2.19 15.15
CA LYS A 187 4.43 1.20 16.22
C LYS A 187 5.18 -0.01 15.70
N TRP A 188 6.33 -0.28 16.33
CA TRP A 188 7.19 -1.40 15.96
C TRP A 188 6.40 -2.72 15.94
N VAL A 189 6.49 -3.53 14.90
CA VAL A 189 7.44 -3.44 13.79
C VAL A 189 6.73 -2.93 12.51
N ASN A 190 5.38 -2.92 12.44
CA ASN A 190 4.64 -2.94 11.20
C ASN A 190 3.34 -2.09 11.18
N ASP A 191 3.07 -1.32 12.22
CA ASP A 191 1.81 -0.56 12.32
C ASP A 191 2.02 0.93 12.08
N LEU A 192 1.17 1.52 11.23
CA LEU A 192 1.06 2.96 11.01
C LEU A 192 -0.09 3.50 11.87
N ILE A 193 0.20 4.56 12.62
CA ILE A 193 -0.70 5.14 13.61
C ILE A 193 -0.90 6.63 13.32
N VAL A 194 -2.16 7.06 13.28
CA VAL A 194 -2.55 8.47 13.20
C VAL A 194 -3.54 8.75 14.32
N LYS A 195 -3.32 9.81 15.09
CA LYS A 195 -4.20 10.19 16.22
C LYS A 195 -4.60 9.01 17.12
N ARG A 196 -3.63 8.14 17.42
CA ARG A 196 -3.78 6.96 18.29
C ARG A 196 -4.50 5.77 17.66
N HIS A 197 -4.98 5.85 16.42
CA HIS A 197 -5.65 4.76 15.72
C HIS A 197 -4.74 4.14 14.68
N LYS A 198 -4.83 2.84 14.53
CA LYS A 198 -4.13 2.11 13.47
C LYS A 198 -4.80 2.41 12.13
N VAL A 199 -4.06 3.08 11.25
CA VAL A 199 -4.50 3.43 9.90
C VAL A 199 -3.86 2.56 8.82
N GLY A 200 -2.83 1.81 9.19
CA GLY A 200 -2.13 0.95 8.24
C GLY A 200 -1.36 -0.17 8.93
N GLY A 201 -1.00 -1.17 8.14
CA GLY A 201 -0.19 -2.28 8.62
C GLY A 201 0.47 -3.02 7.47
N ILE A 202 1.58 -3.68 7.77
CA ILE A 202 2.45 -4.33 6.80
C ILE A 202 2.62 -5.80 7.17
N ILE A 203 2.60 -6.67 6.18
CA ILE A 203 2.97 -8.07 6.30
C ILE A 203 3.97 -8.42 5.20
N THR A 204 5.05 -9.10 5.55
CA THR A 204 6.05 -9.56 4.59
C THR A 204 6.10 -11.07 4.63
N GLU A 205 5.95 -11.72 3.50
CA GLU A 205 6.07 -13.16 3.34
C GLU A 205 7.03 -13.48 2.20
N ALA A 206 7.86 -14.50 2.38
CA ALA A 206 8.74 -14.99 1.34
C ALA A 206 8.09 -16.18 0.60
N VAL A 207 8.26 -16.22 -0.72
CA VAL A 207 7.83 -17.35 -1.55
C VAL A 207 9.03 -18.27 -1.72
N PHE A 208 8.92 -19.48 -1.17
CA PHE A 208 9.96 -20.50 -1.24
C PHE A 208 9.74 -21.41 -2.45
N ASP A 209 10.76 -21.56 -3.26
CA ASP A 209 10.78 -22.50 -4.37
C ASP A 209 11.30 -23.87 -3.87
N MET A 210 10.42 -24.86 -3.88
CA MET A 210 10.74 -26.21 -3.42
C MET A 210 11.71 -26.94 -4.35
N GLU A 211 11.74 -26.60 -5.65
CA GLU A 211 12.62 -27.25 -6.61
C GLU A 211 14.05 -26.70 -6.54
N GLN A 212 14.16 -25.38 -6.42
CA GLN A 212 15.44 -24.68 -6.34
C GLN A 212 16.00 -24.55 -4.90
N HIS A 213 15.20 -24.93 -3.89
CA HIS A 213 15.53 -24.82 -2.45
C HIS A 213 15.96 -23.42 -2.04
N GLN A 214 15.32 -22.37 -2.60
CA GLN A 214 15.61 -20.97 -2.31
C GLN A 214 14.34 -20.10 -2.29
N TYR A 215 14.45 -18.93 -1.70
CA TYR A 215 13.40 -17.93 -1.79
C TYR A 215 13.48 -17.19 -3.12
N ASN A 216 12.39 -17.18 -3.89
CA ASN A 216 12.36 -16.57 -5.22
C ASN A 216 11.79 -15.15 -5.22
N ALA A 217 10.90 -14.84 -4.29
CA ALA A 217 10.29 -13.53 -4.21
C ALA A 217 9.85 -13.22 -2.78
N LEU A 218 9.72 -11.94 -2.50
CA LEU A 218 9.02 -11.41 -1.34
C LEU A 218 7.65 -10.91 -1.77
N VAL A 219 6.66 -11.10 -0.94
CA VAL A 219 5.35 -10.45 -1.08
C VAL A 219 5.17 -9.51 0.10
N LEU A 220 5.27 -8.22 -0.18
CA LEU A 220 5.01 -7.15 0.77
C LEU A 220 3.52 -6.79 0.69
N GLY A 221 2.73 -7.30 1.62
CA GLY A 221 1.34 -6.90 1.80
C GLY A 221 1.26 -5.68 2.70
N PHE A 222 0.49 -4.68 2.30
CA PHE A 222 0.20 -3.55 3.18
C PHE A 222 -1.21 -3.02 2.93
N PHE A 223 -1.73 -2.37 3.95
CA PHE A 223 -2.95 -1.62 3.81
C PHE A 223 -2.81 -0.21 4.40
N VAL A 224 -3.59 0.71 3.85
CA VAL A 224 -3.80 2.05 4.39
C VAL A 224 -5.30 2.34 4.34
N ASN A 225 -5.91 2.55 5.50
CA ASN A 225 -7.27 3.06 5.61
C ASN A 225 -7.22 4.57 5.36
N VAL A 226 -7.68 5.02 4.22
CA VAL A 226 -7.59 6.43 3.83
C VAL A 226 -8.82 7.20 4.28
N LEU A 227 -10.02 6.68 3.98
CA LEU A 227 -11.30 7.29 4.35
C LEU A 227 -11.92 6.60 5.57
N PRO A 228 -12.72 7.32 6.37
CA PRO A 228 -13.45 6.74 7.48
C PRO A 228 -14.39 5.62 7.03
N ALA A 229 -14.49 4.57 7.82
CA ALA A 229 -15.42 3.46 7.58
C ALA A 229 -16.09 3.02 8.87
N ALA A 230 -17.22 2.31 8.75
CA ALA A 230 -17.86 1.64 9.87
C ALA A 230 -17.09 0.34 10.18
N TYR A 231 -16.23 0.38 11.19
CA TYR A 231 -15.48 -0.80 11.63
C TYR A 231 -16.32 -1.68 12.55
N PRO A 232 -16.13 -3.02 12.53
CA PRO A 232 -16.69 -3.93 13.51
C PRO A 232 -16.35 -3.50 14.96
N GLU A 233 -17.25 -3.78 15.91
CA GLU A 233 -17.12 -3.33 17.31
C GLU A 233 -15.78 -3.74 17.93
N GLU A 234 -15.29 -4.95 17.62
CA GLU A 234 -14.07 -5.53 18.17
C GLU A 234 -12.80 -4.75 17.81
N ILE A 235 -12.84 -3.98 16.71
CA ILE A 235 -11.70 -3.20 16.22
C ILE A 235 -11.98 -1.69 16.16
N SER A 236 -13.20 -1.25 16.37
CA SER A 236 -13.63 0.15 16.19
C SER A 236 -12.84 1.15 17.03
N GLN A 237 -12.39 0.75 18.23
CA GLN A 237 -11.58 1.60 19.11
C GLN A 237 -10.10 1.65 18.72
N LYS A 238 -9.64 0.74 17.85
CA LYS A 238 -8.22 0.61 17.45
C LYS A 238 -7.98 1.02 16.01
N ALA A 239 -8.93 0.73 15.13
CA ALA A 239 -8.85 1.07 13.72
C ALA A 239 -9.24 2.54 13.49
N GLY A 240 -8.58 3.16 12.53
CA GLY A 240 -8.88 4.50 12.09
C GLY A 240 -8.53 4.69 10.62
N SER A 241 -8.59 5.94 10.18
CA SER A 241 -8.29 6.36 8.82
C SER A 241 -7.34 7.55 8.81
N VAL A 242 -6.65 7.73 7.70
CA VAL A 242 -5.74 8.88 7.46
C VAL A 242 -6.54 10.18 7.47
N LEU A 243 -7.68 10.20 6.82
CA LEU A 243 -8.60 11.34 6.75
C LEU A 243 -9.78 11.13 7.68
N GLU A 244 -10.25 12.21 8.30
CA GLU A 244 -11.39 12.18 9.20
C GLU A 244 -12.74 12.41 8.49
N ASN A 245 -12.69 12.98 7.29
CA ASN A 245 -13.85 13.29 6.48
C ASN A 245 -13.87 12.43 5.22
N SER A 246 -15.02 11.78 4.97
CA SER A 246 -15.27 11.00 3.76
C SER A 246 -15.48 11.85 2.51
N ASP A 247 -15.77 13.15 2.66
CA ASP A 247 -16.04 14.06 1.54
C ASP A 247 -14.76 14.58 0.85
N VAL A 248 -13.58 14.17 1.34
CA VAL A 248 -12.30 14.54 0.73
C VAL A 248 -12.10 13.73 -0.55
N GLU A 249 -11.88 14.42 -1.65
CA GLU A 249 -11.55 13.79 -2.92
C GLU A 249 -10.13 13.21 -2.87
N VAL A 250 -9.99 11.91 -3.13
CA VAL A 250 -8.72 11.18 -3.13
C VAL A 250 -8.42 10.69 -4.54
N ASP A 251 -7.26 11.02 -5.09
CA ASP A 251 -6.78 10.35 -6.30
C ASP A 251 -6.13 9.01 -5.93
N TRP A 252 -6.99 7.99 -5.83
CA TRP A 252 -6.62 6.62 -5.44
C TRP A 252 -5.51 6.03 -6.31
N ASN A 253 -5.54 6.31 -7.60
CA ASN A 253 -4.61 5.74 -8.57
C ASN A 253 -3.24 6.41 -8.48
N PHE A 254 -3.21 7.72 -8.26
CA PHE A 254 -1.98 8.47 -8.03
C PHE A 254 -1.33 8.07 -6.70
N LEU A 255 -2.12 7.97 -5.63
CA LEU A 255 -1.63 7.54 -4.32
C LEU A 255 -1.07 6.10 -4.38
N LEU A 256 -1.78 5.17 -5.04
CA LEU A 256 -1.30 3.81 -5.27
C LEU A 256 0.02 3.81 -6.02
N ALA A 257 0.13 4.58 -7.11
CA ALA A 257 1.35 4.63 -7.90
C ALA A 257 2.54 5.20 -7.11
N ARG A 258 2.33 6.26 -6.32
CA ARG A 258 3.36 6.82 -5.44
C ARG A 258 3.84 5.81 -4.40
N LEU A 259 2.92 5.15 -3.69
CA LEU A 259 3.24 4.16 -2.66
C LEU A 259 4.01 2.98 -3.25
N THR A 260 3.55 2.42 -4.37
CA THR A 260 4.18 1.25 -4.96
C THR A 260 5.57 1.56 -5.53
N LEU A 261 5.75 2.67 -6.23
CA LEU A 261 7.06 3.06 -6.75
C LEU A 261 8.06 3.37 -5.63
N ALA A 262 7.63 4.08 -4.59
CA ALA A 262 8.49 4.35 -3.44
C ALA A 262 8.93 3.06 -2.72
N LEU A 263 8.05 2.05 -2.62
CA LEU A 263 8.39 0.74 -2.07
C LEU A 263 9.29 -0.10 -3.00
N ILE A 264 9.16 0.05 -4.31
CA ILE A 264 10.08 -0.56 -5.27
C ILE A 264 11.48 0.05 -5.12
N ASP A 265 11.57 1.37 -5.02
CA ASP A 265 12.85 2.05 -4.76
C ASP A 265 13.46 1.64 -3.42
N MET A 266 12.64 1.58 -2.37
CA MET A 266 13.05 1.14 -1.05
C MET A 266 13.68 -0.25 -1.06
N ASN A 267 13.15 -1.19 -1.85
CA ASN A 267 13.68 -2.56 -1.92
C ASN A 267 15.14 -2.64 -2.38
N GLU A 268 15.62 -1.66 -3.12
CA GLU A 268 17.01 -1.58 -3.59
C GLU A 268 17.98 -1.18 -2.46
N HIS A 269 17.48 -0.44 -1.42
CA HIS A 269 18.32 0.29 -0.45
C HIS A 269 18.01 0.01 1.02
N TYR A 270 16.92 -0.71 1.36
CA TYR A 270 16.47 -0.87 2.76
C TYR A 270 17.53 -1.41 3.73
N GLN A 271 18.55 -2.11 3.21
CA GLN A 271 19.61 -2.72 4.01
C GLN A 271 20.66 -1.71 4.50
N ASP A 272 20.74 -0.53 3.89
CA ASP A 272 21.71 0.52 4.28
C ASP A 272 21.33 1.21 5.59
N GLY A 273 20.08 1.04 6.05
CA GLY A 273 19.58 1.61 7.29
C GLY A 273 19.41 3.13 7.29
N SER A 274 19.56 3.80 6.15
CA SER A 274 19.47 5.27 6.03
C SER A 274 18.17 5.86 6.59
N TYR A 275 17.05 5.14 6.47
CA TYR A 275 15.72 5.51 6.98
C TYR A 275 15.59 5.42 8.52
N LEU A 276 16.48 4.69 9.21
CA LEU A 276 16.31 4.38 10.64
C LEU A 276 16.26 5.63 11.53
N ALA A 277 16.94 6.69 11.13
CA ALA A 277 16.88 7.97 11.87
C ALA A 277 15.45 8.54 11.91
N ASP A 278 14.75 8.51 10.79
CA ASP A 278 13.37 8.99 10.68
C ASP A 278 12.38 8.00 11.31
N TYR A 279 12.58 6.69 11.12
CA TYR A 279 11.81 5.67 11.82
C TYR A 279 11.86 5.84 13.36
N ARG A 280 13.05 6.10 13.93
CA ARG A 280 13.23 6.33 15.38
C ARG A 280 12.46 7.57 15.86
N LYS A 281 12.46 8.67 15.09
CA LYS A 281 11.69 9.89 15.41
C LYS A 281 10.18 9.66 15.38
N ARG A 282 9.69 8.78 14.50
CA ARG A 282 8.28 8.42 14.37
C ARG A 282 7.84 7.38 15.40
N SER A 283 8.78 6.71 16.09
CA SER A 283 8.48 5.61 17.00
C SER A 283 7.62 6.04 18.18
N LEU A 284 6.49 5.36 18.37
CA LEU A 284 5.62 5.52 19.55
C LEU A 284 6.16 4.82 20.79
N LEU A 285 7.15 3.93 20.63
CA LEU A 285 7.55 3.04 21.70
C LEU A 285 8.81 3.49 22.45
N ILE A 286 9.69 4.27 21.82
CA ILE A 286 10.93 4.73 22.45
C ILE A 286 10.60 5.53 23.72
N GLY A 287 11.21 5.14 24.84
CA GLY A 287 10.97 5.71 26.16
C GLY A 287 9.79 5.09 26.93
N GLN A 288 8.98 4.22 26.30
CA GLN A 288 7.79 3.62 26.90
C GLN A 288 8.12 2.30 27.61
N LEU A 289 7.35 2.00 28.68
CA LEU A 289 7.30 0.66 29.28
C LEU A 289 6.33 -0.20 28.49
N VAL A 290 6.80 -1.34 28.01
CA VAL A 290 6.03 -2.22 27.13
C VAL A 290 6.01 -3.65 27.63
N ALA A 291 4.99 -4.41 27.21
CA ALA A 291 4.99 -5.86 27.25
C ALA A 291 4.91 -6.39 25.82
N ILE A 292 5.82 -7.28 25.46
CA ILE A 292 5.98 -7.81 24.10
C ILE A 292 5.84 -9.32 24.14
N GLN A 293 4.89 -9.84 23.35
CA GLN A 293 4.72 -11.27 23.15
C GLN A 293 5.73 -11.76 22.11
N VAL A 294 6.64 -12.64 22.53
CA VAL A 294 7.63 -13.31 21.68
C VAL A 294 7.41 -14.82 21.78
N GLY A 295 6.80 -15.42 20.77
CA GLY A 295 6.36 -16.82 20.87
C GLY A 295 5.34 -16.99 22.01
N GLN A 296 5.67 -17.81 23.02
CA GLN A 296 4.86 -18.02 24.23
C GLN A 296 5.28 -17.12 25.40
N GLU A 297 6.41 -16.42 25.30
CA GLU A 297 6.93 -15.59 26.39
C GLU A 297 6.45 -14.15 26.29
N ILE A 298 6.33 -13.48 27.44
CA ILE A 298 6.08 -12.04 27.52
C ILE A 298 7.34 -11.38 28.09
N VAL A 299 7.99 -10.58 27.24
CA VAL A 299 9.14 -9.76 27.65
C VAL A 299 8.62 -8.37 28.04
N LYS A 300 8.98 -7.92 29.25
CA LYS A 300 8.62 -6.59 29.77
C LYS A 300 9.89 -5.76 29.92
N GLY A 301 9.81 -4.48 29.57
CA GLY A 301 10.93 -3.57 29.73
C GLY A 301 10.63 -2.17 29.18
N LYS A 302 11.57 -1.25 29.40
CA LYS A 302 11.54 0.08 28.82
C LYS A 302 12.22 0.05 27.47
N VAL A 303 11.56 0.57 26.44
CA VAL A 303 12.16 0.70 25.12
C VAL A 303 13.22 1.80 25.15
N THR A 304 14.46 1.44 24.87
CA THR A 304 15.59 2.39 24.82
C THR A 304 15.90 2.86 23.42
N GLY A 305 15.54 2.06 22.40
CA GLY A 305 15.82 2.43 21.02
C GLY A 305 15.36 1.40 20.00
N VAL A 306 15.82 1.63 18.78
CA VAL A 306 15.73 0.67 17.65
C VAL A 306 17.14 0.52 17.10
N SER A 307 17.65 -0.72 17.07
CA SER A 307 19.02 -1.02 16.63
C SER A 307 19.22 -0.79 15.14
N ASP A 308 20.47 -0.85 14.69
CA ASP A 308 20.81 -0.70 13.26
C ASP A 308 20.34 -1.87 12.36
N LYS A 309 19.88 -2.97 12.96
CA LYS A 309 19.15 -4.05 12.27
C LYS A 309 17.63 -3.99 12.52
N ALA A 310 17.12 -2.81 12.90
CA ALA A 310 15.71 -2.54 13.21
C ALA A 310 15.12 -3.43 14.32
N GLY A 311 15.93 -4.00 15.20
CA GLY A 311 15.48 -4.68 16.41
C GLY A 311 15.04 -3.66 17.46
N LEU A 312 14.00 -3.99 18.23
CA LEU A 312 13.55 -3.17 19.36
C LEU A 312 14.45 -3.43 20.58
N GLU A 313 15.10 -2.37 21.05
CA GLU A 313 16.01 -2.43 22.19
C GLU A 313 15.26 -2.15 23.50
N LEU A 314 15.42 -3.04 24.48
CA LEU A 314 14.76 -2.97 25.77
C LEU A 314 15.79 -2.97 26.90
N GLU A 315 15.48 -2.24 27.94
CA GLU A 315 16.08 -2.38 29.27
C GLU A 315 15.04 -3.05 30.17
N LEU A 316 15.37 -4.25 30.65
CA LEU A 316 14.50 -5.06 31.51
C LEU A 316 14.51 -4.52 32.95
N GLU A 317 13.63 -5.04 33.83
CA GLU A 317 13.51 -4.60 35.21
C GLU A 317 14.78 -4.85 36.05
N ASP A 318 15.58 -5.84 35.70
CA ASP A 318 16.86 -6.18 36.32
C ASP A 318 18.07 -5.41 35.76
N GLY A 319 17.83 -4.51 34.77
CA GLY A 319 18.85 -3.74 34.10
C GLY A 319 19.50 -4.45 32.90
N GLU A 320 19.09 -5.71 32.60
CA GLU A 320 19.57 -6.41 31.40
C GLU A 320 19.09 -5.70 30.12
N LYS A 321 19.97 -5.60 29.12
CA LYS A 321 19.60 -5.08 27.78
C LYS A 321 19.29 -6.22 26.83
N LYS A 322 18.11 -6.16 26.19
CA LYS A 322 17.64 -7.17 25.26
C LYS A 322 17.20 -6.53 23.94
N THR A 323 17.61 -7.10 22.81
CA THR A 323 17.16 -6.67 21.49
C THR A 323 16.23 -7.72 20.90
N LEU A 324 15.03 -7.31 20.48
CA LEU A 324 14.03 -8.17 19.85
C LEU A 324 13.91 -7.85 18.38
N TYR A 325 14.02 -8.86 17.52
CA TYR A 325 13.82 -8.73 16.06
C TYR A 325 12.45 -9.20 15.59
N ALA A 326 11.68 -9.85 16.46
CA ALA A 326 10.30 -10.26 16.22
C ALA A 326 9.50 -10.15 17.51
N GLY A 327 8.20 -9.96 17.39
CA GLY A 327 7.31 -9.87 18.55
C GLY A 327 6.06 -9.08 18.24
N GLU A 328 5.23 -8.96 19.24
CA GLU A 328 4.01 -8.15 19.21
C GLU A 328 3.88 -7.37 20.51
N VAL A 329 3.79 -6.06 20.40
CA VAL A 329 3.57 -5.18 21.54
C VAL A 329 2.12 -5.31 22.01
N THR A 330 1.93 -5.94 23.16
CA THR A 330 0.59 -6.23 23.73
C THR A 330 0.11 -5.16 24.70
N LYS A 331 1.03 -4.50 25.42
CA LYS A 331 0.72 -3.40 26.34
C LYS A 331 1.76 -2.29 26.25
N VAL A 332 1.32 -1.04 26.43
CA VAL A 332 2.16 0.15 26.61
C VAL A 332 1.67 0.89 27.84
N LYS A 333 2.51 1.05 28.87
CA LYS A 333 2.09 1.46 30.23
C LYS A 333 1.59 2.91 30.35
N LEU A 334 2.02 3.82 29.44
CA LEU A 334 1.56 5.23 29.45
C LEU A 334 0.14 5.42 28.90
N TYR A 335 -0.46 4.36 28.43
CA TYR A 335 -1.80 4.38 27.85
C TYR A 335 -2.63 3.25 28.48
N GLU A 336 -2.77 3.27 29.82
CA GLU A 336 -3.66 2.32 30.53
C GLU A 336 -5.10 2.32 29.99
N ASN A 337 -5.46 3.33 29.19
CA ASN A 337 -6.72 3.43 28.44
C ASN A 337 -6.59 3.18 26.93
N LEU A 338 -5.44 2.73 26.45
CA LEU A 338 -5.22 2.37 25.05
C LEU A 338 -4.84 0.90 24.95
N ASN A 339 -5.84 0.05 24.81
CA ASN A 339 -5.65 -1.26 24.20
C ASN A 339 -5.26 -1.04 22.75
N LEU A 340 -3.98 -0.81 22.47
CA LEU A 340 -3.42 -0.76 21.11
C LEU A 340 -3.29 -2.16 20.54
#